data_08e5711907de0ea95b9fa37f6fd8ae79
#
_entry.id   08e5711907de0ea95b9fa37f6fd8ae79
#
_cell.length_a   1.000
_cell.length_b   1.000
_cell.length_c   1.000
_cell.angle_alpha   90.00
_cell.angle_beta   90.00
_cell.angle_gamma   90.00
#
_symmetry.space_group_name_H-M   'P 1'
#
loop_
_entity.id
_entity.type
_entity.pdbx_description
1 polymer ?
#
loop_
_entity_poly.entity_id
_entity_poly.type
_entity_poly.pdbx_seq_one_letter_code
_entity_poly.pdbx_strand_id
1 'polypeptide(L)'
;MSVRGPRLEFAVGAFLLLALASLLVLALASTNGKFGFGHHSYPLKARFTNLGQLRTSAPVKIGGVVIGDVADIQLDPAKFDAVVTLDIDERYKDLPVDTSAGILTGGLLGESYIGLQPGGDVETLKPGEEIAFTTPAVDLMQMVGKYMFGGGKPAAPDNAQPGGATPPSTEPTP
;
A
#
# COMPACT_ATOMS: atom_id res chain seq x y z
N MET A 1 13.06 42.06 -48.76
CA MET A 1 13.49 40.78 -49.34
C MET A 1 12.85 39.67 -48.53
N SER A 2 11.70 39.14 -48.98
CA SER A 2 11.00 38.06 -48.29
C SER A 2 11.44 36.71 -48.90
N VAL A 3 12.34 36.04 -48.20
CA VAL A 3 12.72 34.65 -48.53
C VAL A 3 11.66 33.73 -47.94
N ARG A 4 10.41 33.89 -48.39
CA ARG A 4 9.34 32.93 -48.08
C ARG A 4 9.10 32.07 -49.28
N GLY A 5 9.93 31.06 -49.45
CA GLY A 5 9.68 30.01 -50.41
C GLY A 5 8.74 28.93 -49.84
N PRO A 6 7.84 28.34 -50.63
CA PRO A 6 6.89 27.33 -50.18
C PRO A 6 7.59 26.13 -49.50
N ARG A 7 8.87 25.91 -49.79
CA ARG A 7 9.70 24.88 -49.13
C ARG A 7 10.03 25.20 -47.68
N LEU A 8 10.19 26.49 -47.32
CA LEU A 8 10.47 26.89 -45.94
C LEU A 8 9.20 26.78 -45.07
N GLU A 9 8.05 27.14 -45.62
CA GLU A 9 6.76 26.99 -44.93
C GLU A 9 6.41 25.53 -44.67
N PHE A 10 6.67 24.67 -45.66
CA PHE A 10 6.52 23.23 -45.53
C PHE A 10 7.48 22.66 -44.47
N ALA A 11 8.75 23.09 -44.47
CA ALA A 11 9.75 22.62 -43.51
C ALA A 11 9.37 23.03 -42.06
N VAL A 12 8.88 24.25 -41.88
CA VAL A 12 8.40 24.72 -40.54
C VAL A 12 7.16 23.95 -40.10
N GLY A 13 6.20 23.71 -41.00
CA GLY A 13 5.00 22.92 -40.70
C GLY A 13 5.34 21.48 -40.32
N ALA A 14 6.24 20.85 -41.09
CA ALA A 14 6.72 19.49 -40.80
C ALA A 14 7.45 19.41 -39.45
N PHE A 15 8.29 20.40 -39.15
CA PHE A 15 8.98 20.48 -37.84
C PHE A 15 8.01 20.61 -36.67
N LEU A 16 6.99 21.47 -36.80
CA LEU A 16 5.97 21.63 -35.76
C LEU A 16 5.16 20.36 -35.53
N LEU A 17 4.79 19.66 -36.62
CA LEU A 17 4.09 18.39 -36.50
C LEU A 17 4.97 17.30 -35.82
N LEU A 18 6.26 17.27 -36.16
CA LEU A 18 7.21 16.34 -35.56
C LEU A 18 7.44 16.65 -34.07
N ALA A 19 7.55 17.92 -33.72
CA ALA A 19 7.64 18.38 -32.33
C ALA A 19 6.38 18.03 -31.53
N LEU A 20 5.18 18.24 -32.11
CA LEU A 20 3.90 17.91 -31.48
C LEU A 20 3.76 16.38 -31.28
N ALA A 21 4.12 15.60 -32.31
CA ALA A 21 4.11 14.13 -32.24
C ALA A 21 5.09 13.63 -31.15
N SER A 22 6.29 14.18 -31.09
CA SER A 22 7.27 13.86 -30.05
C SER A 22 6.77 14.16 -28.65
N LEU A 23 6.14 15.33 -28.48
CA LEU A 23 5.55 15.75 -27.19
C LEU A 23 4.38 14.85 -26.80
N LEU A 24 3.55 14.43 -27.76
CA LEU A 24 2.46 13.48 -27.55
C LEU A 24 2.99 12.11 -27.09
N VAL A 25 4.01 11.60 -27.78
CA VAL A 25 4.66 10.32 -27.41
C VAL A 25 5.26 10.42 -26.01
N LEU A 26 5.93 11.53 -25.69
CA LEU A 26 6.50 11.74 -24.36
C LEU A 26 5.40 11.82 -23.27
N ALA A 27 4.28 12.50 -23.55
CA ALA A 27 3.15 12.58 -22.65
C ALA A 27 2.52 11.22 -22.36
N LEU A 28 2.30 10.40 -23.42
CA LEU A 28 1.78 9.05 -23.29
C LEU A 28 2.76 8.12 -22.57
N ALA A 29 4.06 8.25 -22.82
CA ALA A 29 5.10 7.50 -22.13
C ALA A 29 5.17 7.87 -20.64
N SER A 30 5.00 9.14 -20.31
CA SER A 30 5.01 9.64 -18.93
C SER A 30 3.76 9.23 -18.15
N THR A 31 2.59 9.11 -18.82
CA THR A 31 1.31 8.75 -18.18
C THR A 31 1.21 7.26 -17.86
N ASN A 32 1.83 6.42 -18.67
CA ASN A 32 1.74 4.96 -18.50
C ASN A 32 2.75 4.38 -17.51
N GLY A 33 3.54 5.13 -16.78
CA GLY A 33 4.42 4.70 -15.67
C GLY A 33 5.11 3.31 -15.79
N LYS A 34 4.70 2.49 -16.76
CA LYS A 34 5.14 1.11 -17.00
C LYS A 34 6.26 0.98 -18.03
N PHE A 35 6.80 2.09 -18.54
CA PHE A 35 8.05 2.07 -19.30
C PHE A 35 9.28 2.06 -18.38
N GLY A 36 9.21 1.26 -17.32
CA GLY A 36 10.38 0.85 -16.56
C GLY A 36 11.15 -0.16 -17.42
N PHE A 37 12.30 0.22 -17.89
CA PHE A 37 13.24 -0.66 -18.57
C PHE A 37 13.44 -1.94 -17.75
N GLY A 38 12.76 -3.03 -18.15
CA GLY A 38 13.19 -4.38 -17.89
C GLY A 38 13.49 -4.83 -16.47
N HIS A 39 12.85 -4.29 -15.44
CA HIS A 39 12.87 -4.94 -14.16
C HIS A 39 11.86 -6.07 -14.20
N HIS A 40 12.36 -7.29 -14.17
CA HIS A 40 11.50 -8.44 -13.95
C HIS A 40 10.91 -8.29 -12.55
N SER A 41 9.59 -8.25 -12.44
CA SER A 41 8.84 -8.20 -11.20
C SER A 41 7.92 -9.41 -11.10
N TYR A 42 7.59 -9.81 -9.90
CA TYR A 42 6.61 -10.85 -9.65
C TYR A 42 5.50 -10.31 -8.74
N PRO A 43 4.24 -10.70 -9.00
CA PRO A 43 3.13 -10.22 -8.21
C PRO A 43 3.04 -10.97 -6.88
N LEU A 44 2.75 -10.23 -5.80
CA LEU A 44 2.25 -10.76 -4.53
C LEU A 44 0.92 -10.10 -4.20
N LYS A 45 0.10 -10.74 -3.37
CA LYS A 45 -1.16 -10.17 -2.92
C LYS A 45 -1.11 -9.90 -1.43
N ALA A 46 -1.74 -8.83 -0.99
CA ALA A 46 -1.92 -8.51 0.41
C ALA A 46 -3.35 -8.01 0.64
N ARG A 47 -4.01 -8.49 1.69
CA ARG A 47 -5.39 -8.13 2.00
C ARG A 47 -5.43 -7.22 3.21
N PHE A 48 -6.15 -6.11 3.11
CA PHE A 48 -6.27 -5.12 4.17
C PHE A 48 -7.73 -4.72 4.39
N THR A 49 -8.12 -4.57 5.64
CA THR A 49 -9.44 -4.05 6.02
C THR A 49 -9.56 -2.54 5.85
N ASN A 50 -8.46 -1.82 5.88
CA ASN A 50 -8.41 -0.38 5.68
C ASN A 50 -7.09 0.02 5.01
N LEU A 51 -7.19 0.73 3.89
CA LEU A 51 -6.04 1.20 3.12
C LEU A 51 -5.58 2.61 3.53
N GLY A 52 -6.41 3.38 4.25
CA GLY A 52 -6.13 4.79 4.52
C GLY A 52 -5.93 5.58 3.22
N GLN A 53 -4.75 6.16 3.05
CA GLN A 53 -4.40 6.95 1.85
C GLN A 53 -3.50 6.19 0.86
N LEU A 54 -3.41 4.85 0.96
CA LEU A 54 -2.63 4.05 0.03
C LEU A 54 -3.24 4.13 -1.38
N ARG A 55 -2.40 4.27 -2.39
CA ARG A 55 -2.81 4.35 -3.80
C ARG A 55 -1.93 3.46 -4.68
N THR A 56 -2.36 3.27 -5.90
CA THR A 56 -1.55 2.60 -6.93
C THR A 56 -0.24 3.37 -7.16
N SER A 57 0.81 2.66 -7.51
CA SER A 57 2.20 3.16 -7.61
C SER A 57 2.81 3.64 -6.28
N ALA A 58 2.16 3.34 -5.12
CA ALA A 58 2.79 3.57 -3.84
C ALA A 58 3.99 2.61 -3.67
N PRO A 59 5.12 3.07 -3.10
CA PRO A 59 6.30 2.23 -2.98
C PRO A 59 6.12 1.12 -1.95
N VAL A 60 6.68 -0.05 -2.26
CA VAL A 60 6.84 -1.17 -1.32
C VAL A 60 8.28 -1.17 -0.80
N LYS A 61 8.46 -1.24 0.51
CA LYS A 61 9.78 -1.09 1.16
C LYS A 61 10.06 -2.20 2.17
N ILE A 62 11.34 -2.58 2.24
CA ILE A 62 11.91 -3.37 3.34
C ILE A 62 13.03 -2.55 3.98
N GLY A 63 12.99 -2.33 5.29
CA GLY A 63 14.01 -1.55 5.98
C GLY A 63 14.24 -0.14 5.43
N GLY A 64 13.22 0.46 4.77
CA GLY A 64 13.31 1.77 4.12
C GLY A 64 13.77 1.74 2.65
N VAL A 65 14.25 0.60 2.14
CA VAL A 65 14.67 0.41 0.74
C VAL A 65 13.46 0.05 -0.11
N VAL A 66 13.29 0.74 -1.24
CA VAL A 66 12.22 0.42 -2.21
C VAL A 66 12.58 -0.87 -2.93
N ILE A 67 11.67 -1.85 -2.89
CA ILE A 67 11.82 -3.17 -3.51
C ILE A 67 10.73 -3.47 -4.54
N GLY A 68 9.76 -2.57 -4.69
CA GLY A 68 8.62 -2.73 -5.60
C GLY A 68 7.64 -1.59 -5.45
N ASP A 69 6.48 -1.76 -6.04
CA ASP A 69 5.36 -0.82 -5.98
C ASP A 69 4.01 -1.53 -5.95
N VAL A 70 2.97 -0.77 -5.62
CA VAL A 70 1.57 -1.22 -5.66
C VAL A 70 1.09 -1.19 -7.11
N ALA A 71 0.85 -2.36 -7.70
CA ALA A 71 0.38 -2.49 -9.08
C ALA A 71 -1.10 -2.18 -9.21
N ASP A 72 -1.93 -2.75 -8.32
CA ASP A 72 -3.38 -2.65 -8.39
C ASP A 72 -4.03 -2.73 -7.01
N ILE A 73 -5.22 -2.16 -6.89
CA ILE A 73 -6.04 -2.17 -5.68
C ILE A 73 -7.48 -2.52 -6.08
N GLN A 74 -8.00 -3.61 -5.54
CA GLN A 74 -9.37 -4.07 -5.79
C GLN A 74 -10.12 -4.29 -4.49
N LEU A 75 -11.43 -4.05 -4.48
CA LEU A 75 -12.29 -4.43 -3.36
C LEU A 75 -12.84 -5.84 -3.60
N ASP A 76 -12.69 -6.71 -2.62
CA ASP A 76 -13.37 -8.01 -2.61
C ASP A 76 -14.83 -7.81 -2.16
N PRO A 77 -15.83 -8.02 -3.05
CA PRO A 77 -17.23 -7.75 -2.70
C PRO A 77 -17.81 -8.78 -1.71
N ALA A 78 -17.16 -9.93 -1.53
CA ALA A 78 -17.64 -10.97 -0.62
C ALA A 78 -17.21 -10.73 0.82
N LYS A 79 -16.01 -10.20 1.00
CA LYS A 79 -15.42 -9.94 2.33
C LYS A 79 -15.36 -8.47 2.69
N PHE A 80 -15.58 -7.58 1.73
CA PHE A 80 -15.44 -6.13 1.85
C PHE A 80 -14.04 -5.67 2.29
N ASP A 81 -13.04 -6.49 2.00
CA ASP A 81 -11.63 -6.18 2.21
C ASP A 81 -10.99 -5.69 0.91
N ALA A 82 -9.97 -4.86 1.03
CA ALA A 82 -9.18 -4.45 -0.12
C ALA A 82 -8.06 -5.46 -0.39
N VAL A 83 -8.00 -5.95 -1.62
CA VAL A 83 -6.92 -6.81 -2.14
C VAL A 83 -5.95 -5.92 -2.91
N VAL A 84 -4.74 -5.83 -2.43
CA VAL A 84 -3.66 -5.06 -3.01
C VAL A 84 -2.70 -6.00 -3.72
N THR A 85 -2.45 -5.75 -5.00
CA THR A 85 -1.43 -6.47 -5.78
C THR A 85 -0.14 -5.66 -5.74
N LEU A 86 0.94 -6.30 -5.33
CA LEU A 86 2.28 -5.73 -5.22
C LEU A 86 3.14 -6.29 -6.34
N ASP A 87 3.83 -5.45 -7.06
CA ASP A 87 4.88 -5.85 -8.01
C ASP A 87 6.25 -5.72 -7.32
N ILE A 88 6.85 -6.86 -6.99
CA ILE A 88 8.14 -6.94 -6.29
C ILE A 88 9.24 -7.26 -7.30
N ASP A 89 10.36 -6.55 -7.22
CA ASP A 89 11.54 -6.78 -8.05
C ASP A 89 12.10 -8.20 -7.80
N GLU A 90 12.36 -8.97 -8.87
CA GLU A 90 12.87 -10.35 -8.79
C GLU A 90 14.19 -10.49 -8.04
N ARG A 91 14.92 -9.40 -7.84
CA ARG A 91 16.11 -9.40 -6.99
C ARG A 91 15.80 -9.76 -5.53
N TYR A 92 14.54 -9.61 -5.12
CA TYR A 92 14.04 -9.87 -3.76
C TYR A 92 13.01 -11.01 -3.75
N LYS A 93 13.19 -12.03 -4.58
CA LYS A 93 12.25 -13.15 -4.73
C LYS A 93 12.21 -14.12 -3.55
N ASP A 94 13.21 -14.07 -2.68
CA ASP A 94 13.34 -15.02 -1.56
C ASP A 94 12.68 -14.47 -0.28
N LEU A 95 11.47 -13.90 -0.39
CA LEU A 95 10.70 -13.44 0.77
C LEU A 95 10.08 -14.64 1.51
N PRO A 96 10.32 -14.78 2.83
CA PRO A 96 9.72 -15.85 3.62
C PRO A 96 8.20 -15.80 3.64
N VAL A 97 7.53 -16.96 3.76
CA VAL A 97 6.06 -17.05 3.83
C VAL A 97 5.47 -16.37 5.06
N ASP A 98 6.24 -16.24 6.14
CA ASP A 98 5.89 -15.50 7.36
C ASP A 98 6.17 -13.99 7.28
N THR A 99 6.44 -13.46 6.07
CA THR A 99 6.56 -12.02 5.83
C THR A 99 5.26 -11.32 6.17
N SER A 100 5.35 -10.21 6.92
CA SER A 100 4.21 -9.36 7.21
C SER A 100 4.23 -8.08 6.36
N ALA A 101 3.03 -7.61 5.98
CA ALA A 101 2.84 -6.38 5.23
C ALA A 101 2.05 -5.36 6.06
N GLY A 102 2.57 -4.16 6.22
CA GLY A 102 1.90 -3.07 6.93
C GLY A 102 1.77 -1.82 6.08
N ILE A 103 0.64 -1.11 6.21
CA ILE A 103 0.49 0.20 5.59
C ILE A 103 1.02 1.26 6.55
N LEU A 104 2.06 1.95 6.11
CA LEU A 104 2.78 2.95 6.88
C LEU A 104 2.69 4.31 6.18
N THR A 105 2.79 5.39 6.95
CA THR A 105 2.81 6.76 6.41
C THR A 105 4.19 7.38 6.61
N GLY A 106 4.72 8.01 5.58
CA GLY A 106 6.00 8.70 5.61
C GLY A 106 5.94 10.01 6.39
N GLY A 107 6.05 9.94 7.73
CA GLY A 107 5.90 11.10 8.59
C GLY A 107 4.43 11.49 8.82
N LEU A 108 4.18 12.74 9.30
CA LEU A 108 2.83 13.23 9.66
C LEU A 108 1.94 13.57 8.47
N LEU A 109 2.53 13.95 7.35
CA LEU A 109 1.84 14.43 6.14
C LEU A 109 2.37 13.73 4.87
N GLY A 110 3.14 12.65 5.03
CA GLY A 110 3.73 11.92 3.92
C GLY A 110 2.75 10.96 3.23
N GLU A 111 3.14 10.51 2.06
CA GLU A 111 2.39 9.49 1.33
C GLU A 111 2.45 8.15 2.06
N SER A 112 1.35 7.38 1.95
CA SER A 112 1.29 6.02 2.46
C SER A 112 2.09 5.08 1.55
N TYR A 113 2.76 4.12 2.16
CA TYR A 113 3.53 3.08 1.49
C TYR A 113 3.33 1.73 2.19
N ILE A 114 3.70 0.65 1.53
CA ILE A 114 3.68 -0.68 2.14
C ILE A 114 5.07 -0.99 2.68
N GLY A 115 5.14 -1.25 3.97
CA GLY A 115 6.33 -1.79 4.63
C GLY A 115 6.22 -3.29 4.76
N LEU A 116 7.17 -4.04 4.18
CA LEU A 116 7.30 -5.48 4.39
C LEU A 116 8.32 -5.74 5.48
N GLN A 117 8.00 -6.68 6.33
CA GLN A 117 8.89 -7.20 7.36
C GLN A 117 9.04 -8.71 7.15
N PRO A 118 10.16 -9.14 6.54
CA PRO A 118 10.44 -10.56 6.37
C PRO A 118 10.53 -11.26 7.73
N GLY A 119 9.99 -12.47 7.81
CA GLY A 119 10.11 -13.32 8.98
C GLY A 119 11.37 -14.18 8.96
N GLY A 120 11.29 -15.36 9.57
CA GLY A 120 12.42 -16.28 9.69
C GLY A 120 12.16 -17.66 9.09
N ASP A 121 11.05 -17.86 8.36
CA ASP A 121 10.74 -19.14 7.74
C ASP A 121 11.70 -19.47 6.59
N VAL A 122 11.91 -20.75 6.36
CA VAL A 122 12.75 -21.26 5.26
C VAL A 122 11.98 -21.34 3.95
N GLU A 123 10.64 -21.45 4.03
CA GLU A 123 9.77 -21.47 2.86
C GLU A 123 9.56 -20.04 2.34
N THR A 124 9.58 -19.86 1.01
CA THR A 124 9.46 -18.57 0.37
C THR A 124 8.14 -18.40 -0.37
N LEU A 125 7.63 -17.15 -0.40
CA LEU A 125 6.42 -16.77 -1.12
C LEU A 125 6.58 -16.98 -2.62
N LYS A 126 5.59 -17.61 -3.23
CA LYS A 126 5.53 -17.83 -4.68
C LYS A 126 4.82 -16.69 -5.40
N PRO A 127 5.13 -16.42 -6.67
CA PRO A 127 4.41 -15.43 -7.45
C PRO A 127 2.89 -15.66 -7.43
N GLY A 128 2.14 -14.60 -7.11
CA GLY A 128 0.68 -14.63 -6.98
C GLY A 128 0.16 -15.07 -5.61
N GLU A 129 1.02 -15.45 -4.70
CA GLU A 129 0.64 -15.86 -3.34
C GLU A 129 0.22 -14.66 -2.48
N GLU A 130 -0.64 -14.92 -1.49
CA GLU A 130 -1.16 -13.91 -0.57
C GLU A 130 -0.32 -13.87 0.72
N ILE A 131 0.11 -12.67 1.10
CA ILE A 131 0.79 -12.41 2.38
C ILE A 131 -0.23 -12.59 3.51
N ALA A 132 0.02 -13.56 4.40
CA ALA A 132 -0.91 -13.96 5.45
C ALA A 132 -1.04 -12.91 6.57
N PHE A 133 0.04 -12.21 6.88
CA PHE A 133 0.09 -11.27 8.00
C PHE A 133 0.03 -9.84 7.49
N THR A 134 -1.11 -9.18 7.71
CA THR A 134 -1.29 -7.78 7.27
C THR A 134 -1.70 -6.87 8.42
N THR A 135 -1.17 -5.66 8.41
CA THR A 135 -1.53 -4.60 9.37
C THR A 135 -2.15 -3.44 8.59
N PRO A 136 -3.43 -3.10 8.85
CA PRO A 136 -4.11 -2.03 8.15
C PRO A 136 -3.53 -0.65 8.49
N ALA A 137 -3.90 0.36 7.70
CA ALA A 137 -3.54 1.74 7.97
C ALA A 137 -4.14 2.23 9.30
N VAL A 138 -3.31 2.88 10.12
CA VAL A 138 -3.74 3.52 11.36
C VAL A 138 -3.92 5.02 11.12
N ASP A 139 -5.12 5.52 11.38
CA ASP A 139 -5.40 6.95 11.30
C ASP A 139 -4.96 7.65 12.61
N LEU A 140 -3.81 8.30 12.55
CA LEU A 140 -3.26 9.04 13.69
C LEU A 140 -4.16 10.19 14.13
N MET A 141 -4.91 10.81 13.20
CA MET A 141 -5.85 11.89 13.53
C MET A 141 -7.03 11.39 14.36
N GLN A 142 -7.51 10.18 14.09
CA GLN A 142 -8.54 9.53 14.91
C GLN A 142 -8.04 9.25 16.32
N MET A 143 -6.79 8.80 16.45
CA MET A 143 -6.16 8.57 17.76
C MET A 143 -6.01 9.87 18.54
N VAL A 144 -5.48 10.92 17.93
CA VAL A 144 -5.32 12.24 18.55
C VAL A 144 -6.68 12.81 18.95
N GLY A 145 -7.69 12.73 18.07
CA GLY A 145 -9.06 13.15 18.36
C GLY A 145 -9.64 12.44 19.58
N LYS A 146 -9.46 11.13 19.70
CA LYS A 146 -9.91 10.33 20.82
C LYS A 146 -9.21 10.70 22.14
N TYR A 147 -7.93 11.06 22.10
CA TYR A 147 -7.18 11.52 23.28
C TYR A 147 -7.52 12.95 23.67
N MET A 148 -7.73 13.86 22.70
CA MET A 148 -7.99 15.27 22.97
C MET A 148 -9.45 15.57 23.35
N PHE A 149 -10.42 14.84 22.79
CA PHE A 149 -11.85 15.09 22.97
C PHE A 149 -12.59 13.99 23.73
N GLY A 150 -12.00 12.80 23.87
CA GLY A 150 -12.57 11.69 24.63
C GLY A 150 -11.84 11.54 25.96
N GLY A 151 -12.16 12.39 26.97
CA GLY A 151 -11.53 12.47 28.28
C GLY A 151 -10.96 11.14 28.79
N GLY A 152 -9.65 11.12 28.95
CA GLY A 152 -8.81 9.99 29.25
C GLY A 152 -9.33 8.97 30.25
N LYS A 153 -9.67 7.80 29.73
CA LYS A 153 -9.55 6.55 30.47
C LYS A 153 -9.13 5.48 29.49
N PRO A 154 -7.94 4.89 29.62
CA PRO A 154 -7.60 3.70 28.85
C PRO A 154 -8.62 2.63 29.23
N ALA A 155 -9.40 2.14 28.28
CA ALA A 155 -10.15 0.91 28.47
C ALA A 155 -9.12 -0.20 28.65
N ALA A 156 -8.96 -0.65 29.88
CA ALA A 156 -8.31 -1.90 30.18
C ALA A 156 -9.03 -3.01 29.39
N PRO A 157 -8.33 -4.02 28.87
CA PRO A 157 -8.98 -5.15 28.25
C PRO A 157 -9.91 -5.78 29.28
N ASP A 158 -11.19 -5.85 28.93
CA ASP A 158 -12.23 -6.51 29.70
C ASP A 158 -11.93 -8.01 29.71
N ASN A 159 -11.17 -8.41 30.72
CA ASN A 159 -10.99 -9.80 31.07
C ASN A 159 -12.26 -10.23 31.81
N ALA A 160 -13.31 -10.56 31.07
CA ALA A 160 -14.50 -11.19 31.57
C ALA A 160 -14.12 -12.50 32.26
N GLN A 161 -13.98 -12.45 33.57
CA GLN A 161 -13.79 -13.62 34.38
C GLN A 161 -15.19 -14.22 34.66
N PRO A 162 -15.50 -15.43 34.22
CA PRO A 162 -16.78 -16.02 34.51
C PRO A 162 -16.81 -16.56 35.96
N GLY A 163 -17.76 -16.06 36.73
CA GLY A 163 -18.43 -16.79 37.77
C GLY A 163 -17.65 -17.17 39.02
N GLY A 164 -17.59 -16.25 39.96
CA GLY A 164 -17.44 -16.63 41.38
C GLY A 164 -18.82 -16.96 41.97
N ALA A 165 -19.09 -18.23 42.15
CA ALA A 165 -20.25 -18.69 42.92
C ALA A 165 -20.11 -18.27 44.41
N THR A 166 -21.10 -17.53 44.90
CA THR A 166 -21.26 -17.18 46.30
C THR A 166 -21.69 -18.44 47.06
N PRO A 167 -21.02 -18.88 48.13
CA PRO A 167 -21.53 -19.93 48.99
C PRO A 167 -22.64 -19.37 49.93
N PRO A 168 -23.66 -20.16 50.23
CA PRO A 168 -24.77 -19.69 51.11
C PRO A 168 -24.30 -19.54 52.55
N SER A 169 -24.64 -18.42 53.12
CA SER A 169 -24.52 -18.12 54.55
C SER A 169 -25.41 -19.05 55.36
N THR A 170 -24.84 -19.90 56.20
CA THR A 170 -25.53 -20.60 57.26
C THR A 170 -25.67 -19.67 58.44
N GLU A 171 -26.91 -19.29 58.72
CA GLU A 171 -27.36 -18.59 59.89
C GLU A 171 -27.52 -19.63 61.05
N PRO A 172 -27.03 -19.39 62.27
CA PRO A 172 -27.36 -20.21 63.42
C PRO A 172 -28.54 -19.55 64.15
N THR A 173 -29.61 -20.28 64.29
CA THR A 173 -30.72 -19.95 65.26
C THR A 173 -30.64 -20.83 66.50
N PRO A 174 -31.19 -20.41 67.63
CA PRO A 174 -30.80 -20.58 69.02
C PRO A 174 -31.13 -21.92 69.61
#